data_092f93778a638a9f2ded581ff56ffe11
#
_entry.id   092f93778a638a9f2ded581ff56ffe11
#
_cell.length_a   1.000
_cell.length_b   1.000
_cell.length_c   1.000
_cell.angle_alpha   90.00
_cell.angle_beta   90.00
_cell.angle_gamma   90.00
#
_symmetry.space_group_name_H-M   'P 1'
#
loop_
_entity.id
_entity.type
_entity.pdbx_description
1 polymer ?
#
loop_
_entity_poly.entity_id
_entity_poly.type
_entity_poly.pdbx_seq_one_letter_code
_entity_poly.pdbx_strand_id
1 'polypeptide(L)'
;MKNIFTFLLLVFIGGQFLWGQPANLVWNIQSRNASESMPCGGGDIGMNVWVENDDVLFYLSRSGSFDENNCLLKQGRFRVRLTPNPFAGTASFRQTLHLNDGYVSVSSDNATLIIWVDVFHPVVHVEVKTKELTSMRVNFESWRYEDR
;
A
#
# COMPACT_ATOMS: atom_id res chain seq x y z
N MET A 1 -29.11 -51.39 6.44
CA MET A 1 -28.44 -50.75 5.29
C MET A 1 -28.93 -49.33 4.92
N LYS A 2 -30.18 -48.96 5.21
CA LYS A 2 -30.72 -47.61 4.91
C LYS A 2 -30.06 -46.47 5.71
N ASN A 3 -29.61 -46.70 6.93
CA ASN A 3 -29.10 -45.65 7.81
C ASN A 3 -27.65 -45.23 7.55
N ILE A 4 -26.86 -46.10 6.90
CA ILE A 4 -25.45 -45.80 6.55
C ILE A 4 -25.39 -44.86 5.34
N PHE A 5 -26.31 -44.98 4.41
CA PHE A 5 -26.39 -44.12 3.24
C PHE A 5 -26.79 -42.68 3.58
N THR A 6 -27.67 -42.51 4.55
CA THR A 6 -28.14 -41.20 5.05
C THR A 6 -27.00 -40.46 5.81
N PHE A 7 -26.17 -41.22 6.55
CA PHE A 7 -25.02 -40.65 7.28
C PHE A 7 -23.90 -40.22 6.33
N LEU A 8 -23.66 -40.97 5.26
CA LEU A 8 -22.66 -40.63 4.26
C LEU A 8 -23.05 -39.35 3.46
N LEU A 9 -24.35 -39.15 3.21
CA LEU A 9 -24.85 -37.98 2.49
C LEU A 9 -24.70 -36.70 3.35
N LEU A 10 -24.89 -36.79 4.67
CA LEU A 10 -24.74 -35.66 5.58
C LEU A 10 -23.28 -35.19 5.75
N VAL A 11 -22.31 -36.09 5.63
CA VAL A 11 -20.87 -35.73 5.71
C VAL A 11 -20.42 -35.00 4.44
N PHE A 12 -21.05 -35.25 3.30
CA PHE A 12 -20.67 -34.56 2.03
C PHE A 12 -21.24 -33.14 1.92
N ILE A 13 -22.29 -32.79 2.68
CA ILE A 13 -22.88 -31.44 2.64
C ILE A 13 -22.17 -30.48 3.61
N GLY A 14 -21.34 -31.00 4.55
CA GLY A 14 -20.62 -30.19 5.55
C GLY A 14 -19.31 -29.55 5.09
N GLY A 15 -18.82 -29.87 3.89
CA GLY A 15 -17.57 -29.36 3.34
C GLY A 15 -17.72 -28.04 2.59
N GLN A 16 -18.39 -27.06 3.15
CA GLN A 16 -18.28 -25.67 2.69
C GLN A 16 -16.93 -25.16 3.14
N PHE A 17 -15.89 -25.24 2.29
CA PHE A 17 -14.67 -24.50 2.50
C PHE A 17 -15.03 -23.01 2.46
N LEU A 18 -15.16 -22.39 3.61
CA LEU A 18 -15.20 -20.95 3.75
C LEU A 18 -13.80 -20.41 3.36
N TRP A 19 -13.62 -20.18 2.07
CA TRP A 19 -12.50 -19.40 1.58
C TRP A 19 -12.75 -17.98 2.04
N GLY A 20 -12.15 -17.60 3.17
CA GLY A 20 -12.16 -16.22 3.61
C GLY A 20 -11.52 -15.37 2.51
N GLN A 21 -12.30 -14.50 1.87
CA GLN A 21 -11.74 -13.49 0.97
C GLN A 21 -10.86 -12.58 1.82
N PRO A 22 -9.58 -12.36 1.47
CA PRO A 22 -8.77 -11.42 2.19
C PRO A 22 -9.42 -10.04 2.10
N ALA A 23 -9.81 -9.51 3.26
CA ALA A 23 -10.38 -8.18 3.34
C ALA A 23 -9.28 -7.14 3.13
N ASN A 24 -9.45 -6.24 2.16
CA ASN A 24 -8.56 -5.10 2.00
C ASN A 24 -8.54 -4.24 3.27
N LEU A 25 -7.36 -3.70 3.60
CA LEU A 25 -7.23 -2.74 4.69
C LEU A 25 -7.57 -1.34 4.18
N VAL A 26 -8.46 -0.63 4.88
CA VAL A 26 -8.98 0.66 4.44
C VAL A 26 -8.85 1.72 5.53
N TRP A 27 -8.25 2.87 5.19
CA TRP A 27 -8.28 4.11 5.97
C TRP A 27 -9.21 5.11 5.28
N ASN A 28 -10.14 5.70 6.02
CA ASN A 28 -11.05 6.73 5.53
C ASN A 28 -10.63 8.14 6.00
N ILE A 29 -9.55 8.23 6.72
CA ILE A 29 -8.91 9.47 7.17
C ILE A 29 -7.41 9.41 6.87
N GLN A 30 -6.79 10.56 6.65
CA GLN A 30 -5.35 10.64 6.50
C GLN A 30 -4.62 10.25 7.77
N SER A 31 -3.42 9.73 7.63
CA SER A 31 -2.55 9.35 8.73
C SER A 31 -2.00 10.59 9.45
N ARG A 32 -1.79 10.47 10.75
CA ARG A 32 -1.15 11.52 11.56
C ARG A 32 0.37 11.51 11.41
N ASN A 33 0.93 10.35 11.11
CA ASN A 33 2.37 10.15 10.89
C ASN A 33 2.64 8.77 10.29
N ALA A 34 3.90 8.44 10.05
CA ALA A 34 4.35 7.19 9.44
C ALA A 34 4.00 5.91 10.21
N SER A 35 3.62 5.98 11.51
CA SER A 35 3.24 4.78 12.28
C SER A 35 1.90 4.17 11.81
N GLU A 36 1.11 4.95 11.08
CA GLU A 36 -0.18 4.53 10.49
C GLU A 36 -0.03 4.14 9.01
N SER A 37 1.19 3.90 8.54
CA SER A 37 1.48 3.54 7.16
C SER A 37 1.02 2.13 6.80
N MET A 38 0.69 1.91 5.53
CA MET A 38 0.38 0.60 4.97
C MET A 38 1.64 -0.01 4.37
N PRO A 39 2.01 -1.28 4.73
CA PRO A 39 3.13 -1.96 4.10
C PRO A 39 2.77 -2.38 2.68
N CYS A 40 3.70 -2.18 1.76
CA CYS A 40 3.60 -2.62 0.37
C CYS A 40 5.00 -3.00 -0.13
N GLY A 41 5.11 -3.86 -1.11
CA GLY A 41 6.41 -4.22 -1.65
C GLY A 41 6.33 -5.32 -2.70
N GLY A 42 7.47 -5.60 -3.30
CA GLY A 42 7.63 -6.66 -4.29
C GLY A 42 9.10 -6.91 -4.58
N GLY A 43 9.46 -8.18 -4.87
CA GLY A 43 10.86 -8.55 -5.09
C GLY A 43 11.72 -8.23 -3.86
N ASP A 44 12.75 -7.42 -4.05
CA ASP A 44 13.69 -6.99 -3.01
C ASP A 44 13.37 -5.59 -2.43
N ILE A 45 12.27 -4.96 -2.87
CA ILE A 45 11.86 -3.62 -2.43
C ILE A 45 10.70 -3.72 -1.43
N GLY A 46 10.85 -3.04 -0.30
CA GLY A 46 9.81 -2.82 0.69
C GLY A 46 9.46 -1.34 0.83
N MET A 47 8.19 -1.05 1.02
CA MET A 47 7.67 0.30 1.23
C MET A 47 6.70 0.35 2.41
N ASN A 48 6.59 1.53 3.00
CA ASN A 48 5.52 1.89 3.92
C ASN A 48 4.87 3.16 3.39
N VAL A 49 3.60 3.07 2.99
CA VAL A 49 2.87 4.15 2.31
C VAL A 49 1.84 4.77 3.24
N TRP A 50 1.77 6.09 3.32
CA TRP A 50 0.76 6.83 4.08
C TRP A 50 0.44 8.18 3.43
N VAL A 51 -0.67 8.79 3.83
CA VAL A 51 -1.02 10.16 3.44
C VAL A 51 -1.05 11.03 4.69
N GLU A 52 -0.30 12.12 4.65
CA GLU A 52 -0.16 13.08 5.74
C GLU A 52 -0.10 14.49 5.18
N ASN A 53 -0.94 15.41 5.72
CA ASN A 53 -1.05 16.78 5.25
C ASN A 53 -1.25 16.86 3.71
N ASP A 54 -2.16 16.02 3.20
CA ASP A 54 -2.55 15.91 1.80
C ASP A 54 -1.48 15.37 0.83
N ASP A 55 -0.25 15.16 1.30
CA ASP A 55 0.82 14.55 0.49
C ASP A 55 0.82 13.02 0.66
N VAL A 56 1.07 12.30 -0.42
CA VAL A 56 1.34 10.85 -0.36
C VAL A 56 2.83 10.65 -0.09
N LEU A 57 3.12 9.92 0.95
CA LEU A 57 4.47 9.68 1.45
C LEU A 57 4.77 8.18 1.47
N PHE A 58 6.01 7.83 1.19
CA PHE A 58 6.45 6.45 1.43
C PHE A 58 7.92 6.38 1.78
N TYR A 59 8.22 5.50 2.74
CA TYR A 59 9.59 5.04 2.99
C TYR A 59 9.94 3.95 1.98
N LEU A 60 11.20 3.92 1.59
CA LEU A 60 11.76 2.89 0.72
C LEU A 60 12.88 2.15 1.46
N SER A 61 12.88 0.85 1.35
CA SER A 61 13.98 -0.03 1.75
C SER A 61 14.23 -1.06 0.67
N ARG A 62 15.47 -1.56 0.61
CA ARG A 62 15.85 -2.63 -0.30
C ARG A 62 16.56 -3.73 0.48
N SER A 63 16.21 -4.98 0.20
CA SER A 63 16.90 -6.14 0.73
C SER A 63 18.40 -6.08 0.40
N GLY A 64 19.26 -6.37 1.38
CA GLY A 64 20.71 -6.26 1.22
C GLY A 64 21.30 -4.88 1.47
N SER A 65 20.49 -3.86 1.74
CA SER A 65 20.99 -2.53 2.16
C SER A 65 21.22 -2.50 3.66
N PHE A 66 22.39 -2.99 4.09
CA PHE A 66 22.77 -3.02 5.50
C PHE A 66 23.92 -2.04 5.76
N ASP A 67 23.98 -1.51 6.99
CA ASP A 67 25.14 -0.80 7.48
C ASP A 67 26.21 -1.77 8.05
N GLU A 68 27.33 -1.21 8.55
CA GLU A 68 28.43 -1.95 9.16
C GLU A 68 28.02 -2.73 10.43
N ASN A 69 26.88 -2.37 11.04
CA ASN A 69 26.31 -3.07 12.20
C ASN A 69 25.25 -4.09 11.81
N ASN A 70 25.12 -4.37 10.50
CA ASN A 70 24.14 -5.30 9.92
C ASN A 70 22.66 -4.88 10.15
N CYS A 71 22.42 -3.56 10.27
CA CYS A 71 21.07 -3.02 10.38
C CYS A 71 20.52 -2.69 8.99
N LEU A 72 19.31 -3.18 8.67
CA LEU A 72 18.64 -2.86 7.41
C LEU A 72 18.30 -1.38 7.35
N LEU A 73 18.80 -0.70 6.32
CA LEU A 73 18.65 0.73 6.16
C LEU A 73 17.38 1.09 5.35
N LYS A 74 16.64 2.08 5.83
CA LYS A 74 15.69 2.82 4.97
C LYS A 74 16.49 3.69 4.01
N GLN A 75 16.23 3.56 2.71
CA GLN A 75 16.95 4.30 1.66
C GLN A 75 16.61 5.80 1.70
N GLY A 76 15.36 6.12 2.05
CA GLY A 76 14.87 7.48 2.12
C GLY A 76 13.35 7.52 2.20
N ARG A 77 12.82 8.73 2.16
CA ARG A 77 11.39 9.01 2.04
C ARG A 77 11.12 9.71 0.72
N PHE A 78 10.09 9.28 0.04
CA PHE A 78 9.54 9.98 -1.11
C PHE A 78 8.27 10.71 -0.70
N ARG A 79 8.09 11.91 -1.25
CA ARG A 79 6.90 12.73 -1.11
C ARG A 79 6.33 13.01 -2.48
N VAL A 80 5.08 12.61 -2.70
CA VAL A 80 4.32 12.88 -3.91
C VAL A 80 3.28 13.95 -3.58
N ARG A 81 3.39 15.12 -4.21
CA ARG A 81 2.46 16.24 -4.08
C ARG A 81 1.75 16.48 -5.40
N LEU A 82 0.44 16.61 -5.34
CA LEU A 82 -0.42 17.00 -6.47
C LEU A 82 -0.84 18.47 -6.34
N THR A 83 -0.94 19.16 -7.47
CA THR A 83 -1.36 20.57 -7.48
C THR A 83 -2.29 20.83 -8.68
N PRO A 84 -3.57 21.25 -8.47
CA PRO A 84 -4.25 21.35 -7.19
C PRO A 84 -4.30 19.99 -6.48
N ASN A 85 -4.38 20.00 -5.13
CA ASN A 85 -4.35 18.77 -4.37
C ASN A 85 -5.76 18.16 -4.23
N PRO A 86 -6.04 16.98 -4.83
CA PRO A 86 -7.38 16.40 -4.83
C PRO A 86 -7.73 15.67 -3.52
N PHE A 87 -6.76 15.52 -2.61
CA PHE A 87 -6.96 14.86 -1.32
C PHE A 87 -7.19 15.86 -0.18
N ALA A 88 -6.99 17.16 -0.44
CA ALA A 88 -7.12 18.22 0.55
C ALA A 88 -8.57 18.41 0.96
N GLY A 89 -8.83 18.32 2.28
CA GLY A 89 -10.15 18.64 2.87
C GLY A 89 -11.34 17.86 2.33
N THR A 90 -11.10 16.71 1.67
CA THR A 90 -12.19 15.91 1.09
C THR A 90 -12.76 14.91 2.09
N ALA A 91 -14.09 14.83 2.17
CA ALA A 91 -14.80 13.82 2.95
C ALA A 91 -14.75 12.42 2.30
N SER A 92 -14.43 12.35 1.02
CA SER A 92 -14.36 11.10 0.25
C SER A 92 -12.96 10.46 0.23
N PHE A 93 -12.04 10.94 1.09
CA PHE A 93 -10.70 10.37 1.20
C PHE A 93 -10.75 8.89 1.55
N ARG A 94 -9.98 8.10 0.81
CA ARG A 94 -9.80 6.67 1.08
C ARG A 94 -8.40 6.22 0.68
N GLN A 95 -7.70 5.59 1.61
CA GLN A 95 -6.47 4.84 1.34
C GLN A 95 -6.76 3.35 1.52
N THR A 96 -6.38 2.52 0.55
CA THR A 96 -6.67 1.08 0.56
C THR A 96 -5.41 0.29 0.24
N LEU A 97 -5.09 -0.70 1.07
CA LEU A 97 -4.12 -1.74 0.76
C LEU A 97 -4.87 -2.92 0.14
N HIS A 98 -4.57 -3.20 -1.13
CA HIS A 98 -5.13 -4.31 -1.90
C HIS A 98 -4.29 -5.56 -1.68
N LEU A 99 -4.70 -6.39 -0.72
CA LEU A 99 -3.89 -7.52 -0.25
C LEU A 99 -3.69 -8.61 -1.31
N ASN A 100 -4.67 -8.83 -2.20
CA ASN A 100 -4.55 -9.84 -3.27
C ASN A 100 -3.58 -9.41 -4.36
N ASP A 101 -3.54 -8.10 -4.65
CA ASP A 101 -2.87 -7.55 -5.82
C ASP A 101 -1.55 -6.84 -5.46
N GLY A 102 -1.29 -6.65 -4.15
CA GLY A 102 -0.03 -6.13 -3.64
C GLY A 102 0.22 -4.64 -3.92
N TYR A 103 -0.82 -3.80 -3.99
CA TYR A 103 -0.67 -2.37 -4.21
C TYR A 103 -1.46 -1.53 -3.20
N VAL A 104 -1.09 -0.25 -3.09
CA VAL A 104 -1.84 0.75 -2.31
C VAL A 104 -2.50 1.74 -3.25
N SER A 105 -3.78 2.02 -3.04
CA SER A 105 -4.49 3.12 -3.70
C SER A 105 -4.86 4.22 -2.71
N VAL A 106 -4.77 5.47 -3.18
CA VAL A 106 -5.27 6.66 -2.48
C VAL A 106 -6.28 7.31 -3.40
N SER A 107 -7.50 7.50 -2.94
CA SER A 107 -8.59 8.00 -3.78
C SER A 107 -9.41 9.10 -3.09
N SER A 108 -9.99 9.95 -3.92
CA SER A 108 -11.02 10.93 -3.61
C SER A 108 -12.04 10.98 -4.75
N ASP A 109 -13.04 11.86 -4.67
CA ASP A 109 -14.02 12.05 -5.77
C ASP A 109 -13.36 12.48 -7.09
N ASN A 110 -12.20 13.14 -7.02
CA ASN A 110 -11.55 13.80 -8.16
C ASN A 110 -10.28 13.12 -8.65
N ALA A 111 -9.70 12.20 -7.86
CA ALA A 111 -8.44 11.55 -8.22
C ALA A 111 -8.30 10.17 -7.63
N THR A 112 -7.48 9.36 -8.29
CA THR A 112 -6.96 8.10 -7.76
C THR A 112 -5.46 8.05 -8.04
N LEU A 113 -4.67 7.80 -6.98
CA LEU A 113 -3.26 7.50 -7.06
C LEU A 113 -3.06 6.03 -6.68
N ILE A 114 -2.29 5.30 -7.47
CA ILE A 114 -1.93 3.90 -7.23
C ILE A 114 -0.42 3.83 -7.11
N ILE A 115 0.07 3.10 -6.10
CA ILE A 115 1.49 2.85 -5.88
C ILE A 115 1.74 1.36 -5.69
N TRP A 116 2.73 0.83 -6.41
CA TRP A 116 3.09 -0.57 -6.39
C TRP A 116 4.55 -0.79 -6.79
N VAL A 117 5.08 -1.97 -6.52
CA VAL A 117 6.45 -2.37 -6.88
C VAL A 117 6.40 -3.46 -7.94
N ASP A 118 7.18 -3.29 -9.01
CA ASP A 118 7.40 -4.37 -9.96
C ASP A 118 8.27 -5.46 -9.31
N VAL A 119 7.73 -6.69 -9.27
CA VAL A 119 8.43 -7.83 -8.63
C VAL A 119 9.62 -8.35 -9.44
N PHE A 120 9.68 -8.05 -10.73
CA PHE A 120 10.74 -8.50 -11.65
C PHE A 120 11.82 -7.43 -11.85
N HIS A 121 11.50 -6.16 -11.60
CA HIS A 121 12.40 -5.04 -11.75
C HIS A 121 12.35 -4.17 -10.49
N PRO A 122 13.49 -3.65 -9.99
CA PRO A 122 13.51 -2.83 -8.79
C PRO A 122 12.96 -1.41 -9.06
N VAL A 123 11.69 -1.33 -9.45
CA VAL A 123 10.99 -0.09 -9.82
C VAL A 123 9.74 0.08 -8.99
N VAL A 124 9.56 1.28 -8.44
CA VAL A 124 8.31 1.73 -7.82
C VAL A 124 7.52 2.50 -8.85
N HIS A 125 6.29 2.08 -9.08
CA HIS A 125 5.35 2.76 -9.96
C HIS A 125 4.41 3.65 -9.14
N VAL A 126 4.21 4.88 -9.62
CA VAL A 126 3.23 5.82 -9.08
C VAL A 126 2.36 6.30 -10.24
N GLU A 127 1.12 5.87 -10.26
CA GLU A 127 0.16 6.20 -11.30
C GLU A 127 -0.90 7.13 -10.73
N VAL A 128 -1.21 8.21 -11.43
CA VAL A 128 -2.22 9.20 -11.04
C VAL A 128 -3.24 9.37 -12.14
N LYS A 129 -4.52 9.22 -11.77
CA LYS A 129 -5.67 9.53 -12.62
C LYS A 129 -6.47 10.64 -11.95
N THR A 130 -6.65 11.74 -12.64
CA THR A 130 -7.40 12.91 -12.15
C THR A 130 -8.48 13.33 -13.14
N LYS A 131 -9.55 13.94 -12.64
CA LYS A 131 -10.61 14.54 -13.48
C LYS A 131 -10.19 15.89 -14.06
N GLU A 132 -9.28 16.59 -13.38
CA GLU A 132 -8.80 17.92 -13.76
C GLU A 132 -7.31 17.89 -14.03
N LEU A 133 -6.81 18.87 -14.78
CA LEU A 133 -5.39 19.01 -15.04
C LEU A 133 -4.64 19.23 -13.71
N THR A 134 -3.74 18.33 -13.40
CA THR A 134 -3.02 18.30 -12.13
C THR A 134 -1.54 18.09 -12.40
N SER A 135 -0.68 18.89 -11.78
CA SER A 135 0.75 18.66 -11.78
C SER A 135 1.14 17.71 -10.64
N MET A 136 2.10 16.83 -10.89
CA MET A 136 2.68 15.95 -9.88
C MET A 136 4.14 16.30 -9.66
N ARG A 137 4.52 16.50 -8.39
CA ARG A 137 5.91 16.68 -7.97
C ARG A 137 6.31 15.52 -7.06
N VAL A 138 7.44 14.90 -7.36
CA VAL A 138 8.03 13.85 -6.51
C VAL A 138 9.34 14.35 -5.97
N ASN A 139 9.47 14.38 -4.64
CA ASN A 139 10.69 14.77 -3.94
C ASN A 139 11.25 13.56 -3.20
N PHE A 140 12.55 13.34 -3.32
CA PHE A 140 13.30 12.44 -2.47
C PHE A 140 13.78 13.21 -1.23
N GLU A 141 13.55 12.67 -0.04
CA GLU A 141 13.95 13.24 1.24
C GLU A 141 14.89 12.26 1.95
N SER A 142 16.16 12.66 2.11
CA SER A 142 17.14 11.94 2.90
C SER A 142 17.27 12.63 4.27
N TRP A 143 17.40 11.84 5.34
CA TRP A 143 17.76 12.31 6.69
C TRP A 143 19.23 12.09 7.03
N ARG A 144 20.02 11.64 6.04
CA ARG A 144 21.46 11.47 6.18
C ARG A 144 22.14 12.68 5.56
N TYR A 145 22.56 13.62 6.41
CA TYR A 145 23.15 14.87 5.97
C TYR A 145 24.68 14.88 6.12
N GLU A 146 25.23 13.93 6.88
CA GLU A 146 26.66 13.86 7.19
C GLU A 146 27.12 12.40 7.16
N ASP A 147 28.31 12.18 6.63
CA ASP A 147 29.05 10.91 6.76
C ASP A 147 29.52 10.79 8.22
N ARG A 148 29.27 9.65 8.84
CA ARG A 148 29.73 9.34 10.18
C ARG A 148 30.95 8.45 10.14
#